data_4faf4e63007fcf28f6d0d86a7e00c04c
#
_entry.id   4faf4e63007fcf28f6d0d86a7e00c04c
#
_cell.length_a   1.000
_cell.length_b   1.000
_cell.length_c   1.000
_cell.angle_alpha   90.00
_cell.angle_beta   90.00
_cell.angle_gamma   90.00
#
_symmetry.space_group_name_H-M   'P 1'
#
loop_
_entity.id
_entity.type
_entity.pdbx_description
1 polymer ?
#
loop_
_entity_poly.entity_id
_entity_poly.type
_entity_poly.pdbx_seq_one_letter_code
_entity_poly.pdbx_strand_id
1 'polypeptide(L)'
;RTFTFPIPTYNITKDFDWTDEKNLPLFEMTAKYGTPYFQNFVNSELNPGDVRSMCCRLQLDLRELRKRGGGLFGSAEMTGSIGVVTINAARLGYLYRGDKEKLFERLGYLMELAKTSLEIKREEIQKWIDRGLFPYTKRYLGYLRNHFSTIGVNGINEAIRNFTDDQENISTPEGQALAKEILDFMRERIKDFQEETNNYYNLEATPAEGTTYRFAKEDKKRFPDIIQAGTAEAPYYTNSSQVPVEYSDDIFEVLELQDELQRKYTGGTVLHCYMHEKVSSGEACRNLVRSILSNFRLPYITITPTFSICPKHGYLEGEWDYCPKCDHELGIEDGERYDTELHKTYRSELARTTAAPKKKPAAKKKPVAIKKSGAKKKT
;
A
#
# COMPACT_ATOMS: atom_id res chain seq x y z
N ARG A 1 3.22 23.13 -8.03
CA ARG A 1 2.60 21.82 -8.18
C ARG A 1 3.47 20.80 -7.44
N THR A 2 2.92 20.11 -6.46
CA THR A 2 3.68 19.10 -5.70
C THR A 2 4.06 17.94 -6.62
N PHE A 3 5.32 17.54 -6.56
CA PHE A 3 5.82 16.42 -7.33
C PHE A 3 5.49 15.11 -6.58
N THR A 4 4.62 14.29 -7.14
CA THR A 4 4.12 13.08 -6.48
C THR A 4 4.75 11.79 -6.97
N PHE A 5 5.30 11.78 -8.20
CA PHE A 5 5.94 10.62 -8.78
C PHE A 5 7.20 11.00 -9.59
N PRO A 6 8.27 10.17 -9.49
CA PRO A 6 8.45 9.05 -8.59
C PRO A 6 8.45 9.50 -7.13
N ILE A 7 7.98 8.64 -6.21
CA ILE A 7 7.96 8.94 -4.78
C ILE A 7 9.40 9.08 -4.28
N PRO A 8 9.81 10.27 -3.81
CA PRO A 8 11.16 10.47 -3.31
C PRO A 8 11.35 9.71 -1.99
N THR A 9 12.47 9.02 -1.87
CA THR A 9 12.86 8.27 -0.67
C THR A 9 14.21 8.76 -0.20
N TYR A 10 14.30 9.07 1.09
CA TYR A 10 15.54 9.37 1.76
C TYR A 10 16.02 8.22 2.61
N ASN A 11 17.23 7.74 2.36
CA ASN A 11 17.91 6.76 3.19
C ASN A 11 18.57 7.50 4.36
N ILE A 12 18.02 7.33 5.54
CA ILE A 12 18.60 7.92 6.75
C ILE A 12 19.54 6.89 7.38
N THR A 13 20.81 7.21 7.38
CA THR A 13 21.91 6.35 7.86
C THR A 13 22.41 6.80 9.24
N LYS A 14 23.26 5.99 9.87
CA LYS A 14 23.82 6.28 11.19
C LYS A 14 24.66 7.56 11.22
N ASP A 15 25.24 7.91 10.09
CA ASP A 15 26.09 9.09 9.87
C ASP A 15 25.31 10.32 9.35
N PHE A 16 23.98 10.25 9.30
CA PHE A 16 23.16 11.37 8.87
C PHE A 16 23.31 12.56 9.83
N ASP A 17 23.72 13.71 9.31
CA ASP A 17 23.89 14.92 10.11
C ASP A 17 22.54 15.62 10.33
N TRP A 18 22.00 15.41 11.51
CA TRP A 18 20.74 16.01 11.97
C TRP A 18 20.86 17.52 12.28
N THR A 19 22.07 18.05 12.33
CA THR A 19 22.32 19.46 12.67
C THR A 19 22.58 20.32 11.44
N ASP A 20 22.88 19.72 10.29
CA ASP A 20 23.13 20.47 9.06
C ASP A 20 21.84 21.18 8.57
N GLU A 21 21.90 22.51 8.53
CA GLU A 21 20.81 23.37 8.07
C GLU A 21 20.44 23.11 6.60
N LYS A 22 21.35 22.56 5.79
CA LYS A 22 21.04 22.17 4.40
C LYS A 22 20.00 21.07 4.30
N ASN A 23 19.82 20.29 5.38
CA ASN A 23 18.80 19.24 5.47
C ASN A 23 17.44 19.79 5.91
N LEU A 24 17.34 21.01 6.42
CA LEU A 24 16.08 21.58 6.93
C LEU A 24 14.98 21.63 5.86
N PRO A 25 15.22 22.04 4.62
CA PRO A 25 14.21 22.08 3.56
C PRO A 25 13.54 20.72 3.29
N LEU A 26 14.26 19.60 3.53
CA LEU A 26 13.72 18.25 3.46
C LEU A 26 12.57 18.07 4.43
N PHE A 27 12.75 18.47 5.67
CA PHE A 27 11.77 18.32 6.74
C PHE A 27 10.64 19.37 6.65
N GLU A 28 10.92 20.56 6.14
CA GLU A 28 9.89 21.55 5.83
C GLU A 28 8.94 21.04 4.74
N MET A 29 9.50 20.43 3.69
CA MET A 29 8.70 19.80 2.64
C MET A 29 7.87 18.64 3.18
N THR A 30 8.45 17.82 4.07
CA THR A 30 7.76 16.69 4.69
C THR A 30 6.61 17.17 5.57
N ALA A 31 6.84 18.15 6.44
CA ALA A 31 5.83 18.73 7.30
C ALA A 31 4.63 19.29 6.51
N LYS A 32 4.89 19.80 5.32
CA LYS A 32 3.86 20.43 4.49
C LYS A 32 3.14 19.49 3.54
N TYR A 33 3.84 18.52 2.97
CA TYR A 33 3.33 17.73 1.84
C TYR A 33 3.35 16.22 2.07
N GLY A 34 3.89 15.75 3.19
CA GLY A 34 4.02 14.31 3.46
C GLY A 34 5.03 13.60 2.57
N THR A 35 5.94 14.35 1.95
CA THR A 35 7.01 13.82 1.09
C THR A 35 8.33 14.53 1.41
N PRO A 36 9.46 13.83 1.34
CA PRO A 36 9.68 12.43 0.93
C PRO A 36 9.33 11.42 2.02
N TYR A 37 9.53 10.15 1.68
CA TYR A 37 9.48 9.03 2.61
C TYR A 37 10.88 8.74 3.16
N PHE A 38 10.95 8.12 4.35
CA PHE A 38 12.20 7.84 5.03
C PHE A 38 12.43 6.34 5.18
N GLN A 39 13.57 5.86 4.69
CA GLN A 39 14.02 4.49 4.91
C GLN A 39 15.00 4.47 6.07
N ASN A 40 14.79 3.56 7.01
CA ASN A 40 15.51 3.48 8.27
C ASN A 40 16.75 2.60 8.15
N PHE A 41 17.93 3.22 8.16
CA PHE A 41 19.21 2.55 8.31
C PHE A 41 19.94 2.96 9.60
N VAL A 42 19.28 3.73 10.48
CA VAL A 42 19.81 4.13 11.78
C VAL A 42 19.76 2.94 12.74
N ASN A 43 18.56 2.36 12.89
CA ASN A 43 18.30 1.22 13.78
C ASN A 43 17.93 -0.02 12.95
N SER A 44 18.81 -0.43 12.06
CA SER A 44 18.60 -1.51 11.10
C SER A 44 19.86 -2.37 10.96
N GLU A 45 19.65 -3.65 10.64
CA GLU A 45 20.70 -4.59 10.28
C GLU A 45 21.10 -4.52 8.78
N LEU A 46 20.34 -3.75 8.00
CA LEU A 46 20.56 -3.55 6.58
C LEU A 46 21.43 -2.33 6.33
N ASN A 47 22.27 -2.41 5.29
CA ASN A 47 22.98 -1.24 4.77
C ASN A 47 22.25 -0.71 3.52
N PRO A 48 22.35 0.60 3.23
CA PRO A 48 21.74 1.19 2.04
C PRO A 48 22.13 0.49 0.73
N GLY A 49 23.33 -0.05 0.67
CA GLY A 49 23.83 -0.82 -0.48
C GLY A 49 23.17 -2.18 -0.67
N ASP A 50 22.55 -2.74 0.37
CA ASP A 50 21.92 -4.07 0.35
C ASP A 50 20.46 -4.06 -0.12
N VAL A 51 19.93 -2.89 -0.39
CA VAL A 51 18.51 -2.71 -0.69
C VAL A 51 18.31 -1.89 -1.96
N ARG A 52 17.33 -2.28 -2.76
CA ARG A 52 16.77 -1.48 -3.85
C ARG A 52 15.29 -1.31 -3.61
N SER A 53 14.83 -0.07 -3.65
CA SER A 53 13.40 0.24 -3.61
C SER A 53 12.85 0.34 -5.03
N MET A 54 11.67 -0.22 -5.22
CA MET A 54 10.88 -0.07 -6.44
C MET A 54 9.61 0.74 -6.16
N CYS A 55 8.81 0.97 -7.19
CA CYS A 55 7.53 1.66 -7.02
C CYS A 55 6.70 1.02 -5.89
N CYS A 56 5.86 1.79 -5.22
CA CYS A 56 5.01 1.36 -4.10
C CYS A 56 5.79 0.76 -2.92
N ARG A 57 7.08 1.14 -2.75
CA ARG A 57 7.94 0.77 -1.62
C ARG A 57 8.29 -0.72 -1.54
N LEU A 58 8.15 -1.43 -2.66
CA LEU A 58 8.67 -2.78 -2.79
C LEU A 58 10.18 -2.74 -2.55
N GLN A 59 10.61 -3.44 -1.51
CA GLN A 59 12.01 -3.53 -1.11
C GLN A 59 12.59 -4.85 -1.60
N LEU A 60 13.71 -4.76 -2.30
CA LEU A 60 14.45 -5.91 -2.77
C LEU A 60 15.70 -6.06 -1.89
N ASP A 61 15.73 -7.10 -1.05
CA ASP A 61 16.90 -7.46 -0.25
C ASP A 61 17.90 -8.20 -1.14
N LEU A 62 19.02 -7.56 -1.39
CA LEU A 62 20.04 -8.07 -2.31
C LEU A 62 21.05 -9.00 -1.65
N ARG A 63 20.99 -9.24 -0.34
CA ARG A 63 21.95 -10.08 0.39
C ARG A 63 21.95 -11.52 -0.14
N GLU A 64 20.76 -12.09 -0.38
CA GLU A 64 20.64 -13.43 -0.95
C GLU A 64 21.12 -13.48 -2.40
N LEU A 65 20.82 -12.45 -3.18
CA LEU A 65 21.30 -12.34 -4.56
C LEU A 65 22.83 -12.29 -4.63
N ARG A 66 23.48 -11.55 -3.72
CA ARG A 66 24.94 -11.47 -3.62
C ARG A 66 25.56 -12.81 -3.21
N LYS A 67 24.96 -13.54 -2.26
CA LYS A 67 25.42 -14.87 -1.84
C LYS A 67 25.46 -15.87 -3.00
N ARG A 68 24.51 -15.78 -3.93
CA ARG A 68 24.44 -16.65 -5.12
C ARG A 68 25.34 -16.19 -6.28
N GLY A 69 26.25 -15.23 -6.08
CA GLY A 69 27.16 -14.75 -7.11
C GLY A 69 26.51 -13.87 -8.17
N GLY A 70 25.41 -13.19 -7.82
CA GLY A 70 24.66 -12.31 -8.71
C GLY A 70 25.39 -11.00 -9.02
N GLY A 71 26.13 -10.96 -10.15
CA GLY A 71 26.74 -9.76 -10.69
C GLY A 71 28.23 -9.60 -10.45
N LEU A 72 28.85 -8.75 -11.27
CA LEU A 72 30.29 -8.39 -11.17
C LEU A 72 30.49 -7.62 -9.85
N PHE A 73 31.42 -8.06 -9.01
CA PHE A 73 31.69 -7.49 -7.69
C PHE A 73 30.51 -7.51 -6.70
N GLY A 74 29.52 -8.43 -6.86
CA GLY A 74 28.39 -8.52 -5.96
C GLY A 74 27.40 -7.33 -6.05
N SER A 75 27.35 -6.64 -7.19
CA SER A 75 26.52 -5.46 -7.42
C SER A 75 25.00 -5.75 -7.41
N ALA A 76 24.62 -7.04 -7.52
CA ALA A 76 23.23 -7.48 -7.58
C ALA A 76 22.41 -6.74 -8.65
N GLU A 77 23.00 -6.57 -9.80
CA GLU A 77 22.39 -5.91 -10.95
C GLU A 77 21.29 -6.76 -11.60
N MET A 78 20.54 -6.15 -12.51
CA MET A 78 19.46 -6.80 -13.29
C MET A 78 18.40 -7.44 -12.41
N THR A 79 18.08 -6.83 -11.27
CA THR A 79 16.98 -7.26 -10.40
C THR A 79 15.73 -6.44 -10.67
N GLY A 80 14.57 -7.01 -10.34
CA GLY A 80 13.27 -6.39 -10.49
C GLY A 80 12.17 -7.24 -9.88
N SER A 81 10.92 -7.03 -10.29
CA SER A 81 9.77 -7.79 -9.85
C SER A 81 9.05 -8.44 -11.03
N ILE A 82 8.69 -9.71 -10.87
CA ILE A 82 7.81 -10.44 -11.82
C ILE A 82 6.37 -9.95 -11.67
N GLY A 83 5.96 -9.70 -10.45
CA GLY A 83 4.62 -9.25 -10.10
C GLY A 83 4.26 -9.60 -8.66
N VAL A 84 3.07 -9.16 -8.27
CA VAL A 84 2.53 -9.32 -6.92
C VAL A 84 1.22 -10.08 -6.98
N VAL A 85 1.04 -11.05 -6.08
CA VAL A 85 -0.25 -11.69 -5.79
C VAL A 85 -0.61 -11.38 -4.35
N THR A 86 -1.75 -10.72 -4.13
CA THR A 86 -2.17 -10.27 -2.80
C THR A 86 -3.23 -11.21 -2.22
N ILE A 87 -2.98 -11.71 -1.02
CA ILE A 87 -3.89 -12.56 -0.26
C ILE A 87 -4.93 -11.69 0.47
N ASN A 88 -6.20 -12.06 0.34
CA ASN A 88 -7.31 -11.48 1.10
C ASN A 88 -7.42 -12.19 2.46
N ALA A 89 -6.79 -11.66 3.48
CA ALA A 89 -6.81 -12.24 4.83
C ALA A 89 -8.18 -12.09 5.50
N ALA A 90 -8.88 -10.98 5.28
CA ALA A 90 -10.18 -10.72 5.88
C ALA A 90 -11.21 -11.82 5.56
N ARG A 91 -11.25 -12.26 4.30
CA ARG A 91 -12.11 -13.39 3.88
C ARG A 91 -11.72 -14.70 4.55
N LEU A 92 -10.42 -14.92 4.76
CA LEU A 92 -9.96 -16.13 5.49
C LEU A 92 -10.45 -16.12 6.93
N GLY A 93 -10.31 -15.02 7.64
CA GLY A 93 -10.83 -14.87 9.00
C GLY A 93 -12.33 -15.14 9.08
N TYR A 94 -13.09 -14.63 8.13
CA TYR A 94 -14.54 -14.86 8.07
C TYR A 94 -14.91 -16.32 7.83
N LEU A 95 -14.29 -16.97 6.83
CA LEU A 95 -14.63 -18.35 6.44
C LEU A 95 -14.22 -19.39 7.46
N TYR A 96 -13.19 -19.12 8.23
CA TYR A 96 -12.62 -20.07 9.20
C TYR A 96 -12.67 -19.53 10.64
N ARG A 97 -13.77 -18.83 10.97
CA ARG A 97 -14.04 -18.26 12.29
C ARG A 97 -13.79 -19.28 13.41
N GLY A 98 -12.89 -19.00 14.32
CA GLY A 98 -12.52 -19.83 15.45
C GLY A 98 -11.75 -21.12 15.11
N ASP A 99 -11.58 -21.46 13.84
CA ASP A 99 -10.86 -22.68 13.39
C ASP A 99 -9.48 -22.30 12.82
N LYS A 100 -8.52 -22.21 13.72
CA LYS A 100 -7.15 -21.78 13.39
C LYS A 100 -6.44 -22.76 12.45
N GLU A 101 -6.65 -24.07 12.62
CA GLU A 101 -6.01 -25.08 11.79
C GLU A 101 -6.43 -24.95 10.33
N LYS A 102 -7.73 -24.85 10.07
CA LYS A 102 -8.25 -24.64 8.70
C LYS A 102 -7.90 -23.29 8.12
N LEU A 103 -7.79 -22.25 8.95
CA LEU A 103 -7.34 -20.94 8.49
C LEU A 103 -5.94 -21.02 7.89
N PHE A 104 -4.99 -21.66 8.62
CA PHE A 104 -3.60 -21.79 8.15
C PHE A 104 -3.47 -22.80 7.00
N GLU A 105 -4.22 -23.90 7.01
CA GLU A 105 -4.29 -24.83 5.87
C GLU A 105 -4.73 -24.09 4.60
N ARG A 106 -5.79 -23.28 4.68
CA ARG A 106 -6.29 -22.52 3.53
C ARG A 106 -5.35 -21.41 3.11
N LEU A 107 -4.71 -20.72 4.05
CA LEU A 107 -3.68 -19.73 3.76
C LEU A 107 -2.52 -20.37 2.99
N GLY A 108 -2.03 -21.53 3.44
CA GLY A 108 -1.00 -22.31 2.75
C GLY A 108 -1.41 -22.69 1.32
N TYR A 109 -2.62 -23.17 1.13
CA TYR A 109 -3.14 -23.48 -0.20
C TYR A 109 -3.19 -22.24 -1.12
N LEU A 110 -3.63 -21.08 -0.62
CA LEU A 110 -3.65 -19.86 -1.42
C LEU A 110 -2.25 -19.36 -1.77
N MET A 111 -1.29 -19.55 -0.90
CA MET A 111 0.12 -19.24 -1.18
C MET A 111 0.70 -20.17 -2.25
N GLU A 112 0.34 -21.47 -2.25
CA GLU A 112 0.71 -22.40 -3.34
C GLU A 112 0.14 -21.97 -4.69
N LEU A 113 -1.12 -21.52 -4.72
CA LEU A 113 -1.72 -20.97 -5.94
C LEU A 113 -1.00 -19.69 -6.40
N ALA A 114 -0.61 -18.83 -5.45
CA ALA A 114 0.14 -17.62 -5.75
C ALA A 114 1.52 -17.94 -6.33
N LYS A 115 2.25 -18.91 -5.74
CA LYS A 115 3.53 -19.42 -6.26
C LYS A 115 3.34 -19.91 -7.69
N THR A 116 2.41 -20.82 -7.92
CA THR A 116 2.14 -21.41 -9.24
C THR A 116 1.84 -20.34 -10.27
N SER A 117 0.99 -19.37 -9.93
CA SER A 117 0.65 -18.25 -10.82
C SER A 117 1.88 -17.39 -11.16
N LEU A 118 2.75 -17.11 -10.19
CA LEU A 118 3.96 -16.31 -10.39
C LEU A 118 5.01 -17.05 -11.21
N GLU A 119 5.16 -18.38 -11.03
CA GLU A 119 6.06 -19.20 -11.85
C GLU A 119 5.59 -19.27 -13.30
N ILE A 120 4.31 -19.53 -13.56
CA ILE A 120 3.74 -19.46 -14.92
C ILE A 120 3.99 -18.10 -15.57
N LYS A 121 3.76 -17.03 -14.80
CA LYS A 121 4.02 -15.67 -15.27
C LYS A 121 5.49 -15.43 -15.61
N ARG A 122 6.42 -15.93 -14.77
CA ARG A 122 7.86 -15.85 -15.00
C ARG A 122 8.26 -16.54 -16.30
N GLU A 123 7.80 -17.76 -16.50
CA GLU A 123 8.07 -18.54 -17.70
C GLU A 123 7.54 -17.86 -18.97
N GLU A 124 6.28 -17.42 -18.95
CA GLU A 124 5.68 -16.76 -20.11
C GLU A 124 6.35 -15.42 -20.44
N ILE A 125 6.67 -14.61 -19.46
CA ILE A 125 7.37 -13.34 -19.71
C ILE A 125 8.78 -13.61 -20.26
N GLN A 126 9.53 -14.59 -19.71
CA GLN A 126 10.85 -14.94 -20.21
C GLN A 126 10.79 -15.38 -21.66
N LYS A 127 9.86 -16.23 -22.02
CA LYS A 127 9.61 -16.68 -23.39
C LYS A 127 9.37 -15.50 -24.37
N TRP A 128 8.61 -14.48 -23.93
CA TRP A 128 8.37 -13.31 -24.75
C TRP A 128 9.57 -12.36 -24.81
N ILE A 129 10.38 -12.27 -23.76
CA ILE A 129 11.67 -11.57 -23.79
C ILE A 129 12.60 -12.22 -24.82
N ASP A 130 12.69 -13.55 -24.82
CA ASP A 130 13.55 -14.30 -25.75
C ASP A 130 13.13 -14.08 -27.20
N ARG A 131 11.81 -13.99 -27.45
CA ARG A 131 11.23 -13.67 -28.76
C ARG A 131 11.32 -12.19 -29.16
N GLY A 132 11.82 -11.32 -28.28
CA GLY A 132 12.05 -9.90 -28.56
C GLY A 132 10.86 -8.96 -28.37
N LEU A 133 9.75 -9.43 -27.75
CA LEU A 133 8.58 -8.58 -27.48
C LEU A 133 8.82 -7.50 -26.42
N PHE A 134 9.79 -7.67 -25.56
CA PHE A 134 10.18 -6.70 -24.54
C PHE A 134 11.59 -6.17 -24.81
N PRO A 135 11.81 -5.36 -25.86
CA PRO A 135 13.17 -5.00 -26.31
C PRO A 135 13.94 -4.22 -25.26
N TYR A 136 13.31 -3.32 -24.50
CA TYR A 136 13.96 -2.58 -23.42
C TYR A 136 14.32 -3.49 -22.25
N THR A 137 13.39 -4.33 -21.80
CA THR A 137 13.63 -5.31 -20.72
C THR A 137 14.78 -6.25 -21.11
N LYS A 138 14.78 -6.76 -22.36
CA LYS A 138 15.85 -7.61 -22.88
C LYS A 138 17.19 -6.88 -22.89
N ARG A 139 17.22 -5.63 -23.30
CA ARG A 139 18.44 -4.83 -23.38
C ARG A 139 19.04 -4.50 -22.00
N TYR A 140 18.19 -4.12 -21.03
CA TYR A 140 18.66 -3.60 -19.75
C TYR A 140 18.66 -4.64 -18.62
N LEU A 141 17.80 -5.64 -18.67
CA LEU A 141 17.66 -6.67 -17.63
C LEU A 141 18.05 -8.06 -18.12
N GLY A 142 18.02 -8.31 -19.42
CA GLY A 142 18.45 -9.56 -20.07
C GLY A 142 17.55 -10.74 -19.77
N TYR A 143 17.45 -11.15 -18.51
CA TYR A 143 16.72 -12.33 -18.05
C TYR A 143 16.07 -12.07 -16.68
N LEU A 144 15.10 -12.93 -16.30
CA LEU A 144 14.29 -12.75 -15.09
C LEU A 144 14.80 -13.52 -13.85
N ARG A 145 15.93 -14.21 -13.95
CA ARG A 145 16.45 -15.06 -12.87
C ARG A 145 16.66 -14.30 -11.55
N ASN A 146 17.08 -13.04 -11.63
CA ASN A 146 17.33 -12.18 -10.49
C ASN A 146 16.09 -11.35 -10.05
N HIS A 147 14.92 -11.65 -10.62
CA HIS A 147 13.68 -10.92 -10.29
C HIS A 147 12.92 -11.62 -9.19
N PHE A 148 12.31 -10.84 -8.32
CA PHE A 148 11.48 -11.34 -7.22
C PHE A 148 10.06 -11.62 -7.66
N SER A 149 9.51 -12.73 -7.18
CA SER A 149 8.08 -13.04 -7.15
C SER A 149 7.55 -12.59 -5.80
N THR A 150 6.54 -11.74 -5.77
CA THR A 150 6.05 -11.11 -4.52
C THR A 150 4.69 -11.67 -4.15
N ILE A 151 4.54 -12.08 -2.88
CA ILE A 151 3.25 -12.40 -2.28
C ILE A 151 2.95 -11.30 -1.27
N GLY A 152 1.80 -10.68 -1.41
CA GLY A 152 1.31 -9.64 -0.52
C GLY A 152 0.13 -10.10 0.32
N VAL A 153 -0.21 -9.33 1.33
CA VAL A 153 -1.38 -9.58 2.19
C VAL A 153 -2.09 -8.28 2.53
N ASN A 154 -3.42 -8.34 2.62
CA ASN A 154 -4.27 -7.23 3.04
C ASN A 154 -5.36 -7.69 4.00
N GLY A 155 -5.80 -6.78 4.88
CA GLY A 155 -6.93 -6.99 5.75
C GLY A 155 -6.63 -7.90 6.94
N ILE A 156 -5.43 -7.85 7.53
CA ILE A 156 -5.11 -8.67 8.73
C ILE A 156 -5.95 -8.21 9.92
N ASN A 157 -6.18 -6.90 10.09
CA ASN A 157 -7.07 -6.40 11.14
C ASN A 157 -8.49 -7.00 11.02
N GLU A 158 -9.07 -6.94 9.83
CA GLU A 158 -10.41 -7.50 9.58
C GLU A 158 -10.39 -9.03 9.61
N ALA A 159 -9.26 -9.68 9.30
CA ALA A 159 -9.12 -11.13 9.48
C ALA A 159 -9.25 -11.52 10.95
N ILE A 160 -8.56 -10.82 11.85
CA ILE A 160 -8.63 -11.05 13.31
C ILE A 160 -10.06 -10.81 13.80
N ARG A 161 -10.66 -9.67 13.46
CA ARG A 161 -12.01 -9.31 13.86
C ARG A 161 -13.04 -10.36 13.42
N ASN A 162 -13.00 -10.77 12.16
CA ASN A 162 -13.90 -11.80 11.63
C ASN A 162 -13.63 -13.18 12.24
N PHE A 163 -12.37 -13.52 12.51
CA PHE A 163 -11.98 -14.80 13.09
C PHE A 163 -12.45 -14.96 14.53
N THR A 164 -12.44 -13.87 15.30
CA THR A 164 -12.77 -13.83 16.74
C THR A 164 -14.18 -13.33 17.02
N ASP A 165 -15.00 -13.17 16.00
CA ASP A 165 -16.36 -12.62 16.11
C ASP A 165 -16.38 -11.21 16.75
N ASP A 166 -15.44 -10.36 16.28
CA ASP A 166 -15.21 -8.97 16.72
C ASP A 166 -14.76 -8.80 18.18
N GLN A 167 -14.29 -9.88 18.82
CA GLN A 167 -13.79 -9.81 20.20
C GLN A 167 -12.36 -9.26 20.26
N GLU A 168 -11.57 -9.51 19.21
CA GLU A 168 -10.18 -9.09 19.11
C GLU A 168 -9.94 -8.31 17.82
N ASN A 169 -8.91 -7.49 17.84
CA ASN A 169 -8.44 -6.74 16.68
C ASN A 169 -6.91 -6.63 16.71
N ILE A 170 -6.31 -5.98 15.72
CA ILE A 170 -4.85 -5.91 15.60
C ILE A 170 -4.15 -5.14 16.73
N SER A 171 -4.88 -4.36 17.53
CA SER A 171 -4.30 -3.62 18.65
C SER A 171 -4.33 -4.39 19.98
N THR A 172 -5.11 -5.48 20.06
CA THR A 172 -5.17 -6.30 21.26
C THR A 172 -3.99 -7.29 21.34
N PRO A 173 -3.56 -7.72 22.52
CA PRO A 173 -2.45 -8.68 22.66
C PRO A 173 -2.67 -9.98 21.89
N GLU A 174 -3.87 -10.55 21.95
CA GLU A 174 -4.26 -11.77 21.27
C GLU A 174 -4.32 -11.55 19.75
N GLY A 175 -4.82 -10.40 19.31
CA GLY A 175 -4.83 -10.01 17.91
C GLY A 175 -3.41 -9.80 17.36
N GLN A 176 -2.52 -9.17 18.13
CA GLN A 176 -1.10 -9.04 17.79
C GLN A 176 -0.43 -10.42 17.66
N ALA A 177 -0.73 -11.35 18.57
CA ALA A 177 -0.19 -12.70 18.52
C ALA A 177 -0.63 -13.40 17.22
N LEU A 178 -1.92 -13.36 16.89
CA LEU A 178 -2.45 -13.97 15.66
C LEU A 178 -1.88 -13.32 14.41
N ALA A 179 -1.74 -11.98 14.38
CA ALA A 179 -1.11 -11.28 13.25
C ALA A 179 0.33 -11.72 13.03
N LYS A 180 1.11 -11.86 14.11
CA LYS A 180 2.50 -12.34 14.07
C LYS A 180 2.58 -13.77 13.55
N GLU A 181 1.71 -14.66 14.01
CA GLU A 181 1.66 -16.04 13.54
C GLU A 181 1.31 -16.13 12.06
N ILE A 182 0.35 -15.35 11.56
CA ILE A 182 0.01 -15.28 10.14
C ILE A 182 1.24 -14.85 9.31
N LEU A 183 1.92 -13.80 9.73
CA LEU A 183 3.08 -13.29 8.99
C LEU A 183 4.27 -14.24 9.05
N ASP A 184 4.53 -14.89 10.20
CA ASP A 184 5.60 -15.87 10.35
C ASP A 184 5.33 -17.10 9.49
N PHE A 185 4.10 -17.63 9.49
CA PHE A 185 3.71 -18.71 8.60
C PHE A 185 3.93 -18.35 7.12
N MET A 186 3.52 -17.17 6.71
CA MET A 186 3.74 -16.71 5.33
C MET A 186 5.23 -16.60 4.98
N ARG A 187 6.06 -16.15 5.90
CA ARG A 187 7.53 -16.06 5.70
C ARG A 187 8.17 -17.44 5.55
N GLU A 188 7.80 -18.40 6.38
CA GLU A 188 8.34 -19.77 6.26
C GLU A 188 7.92 -20.40 4.92
N ARG A 189 6.65 -20.26 4.52
CA ARG A 189 6.21 -20.73 3.20
C ARG A 189 6.96 -20.09 2.04
N ILE A 190 7.26 -18.81 2.13
CA ILE A 190 8.06 -18.08 1.12
C ILE A 190 9.49 -18.64 1.07
N LYS A 191 10.06 -19.00 2.19
CA LYS A 191 11.37 -19.63 2.25
C LYS A 191 11.35 -20.99 1.56
N ASP A 192 10.34 -21.83 1.85
CA ASP A 192 10.15 -23.11 1.17
C ASP A 192 10.06 -22.92 -0.36
N PHE A 193 9.29 -21.92 -0.83
CA PHE A 193 9.16 -21.62 -2.26
C PHE A 193 10.50 -21.24 -2.92
N GLN A 194 11.35 -20.50 -2.21
CA GLN A 194 12.67 -20.19 -2.71
C GLN A 194 13.56 -21.45 -2.84
N GLU A 195 13.44 -22.36 -1.89
CA GLU A 195 14.18 -23.65 -1.92
C GLU A 195 13.66 -24.55 -3.04
N GLU A 196 12.33 -24.67 -3.19
CA GLU A 196 11.68 -25.51 -4.19
C GLU A 196 11.94 -25.05 -5.63
N THR A 197 11.85 -23.73 -5.88
CA THR A 197 11.89 -23.17 -7.24
C THR A 197 13.26 -22.64 -7.65
N ASN A 198 14.15 -22.43 -6.68
CA ASN A 198 15.40 -21.73 -6.85
C ASN A 198 15.24 -20.29 -7.38
N ASN A 199 14.04 -19.71 -7.24
CA ASN A 199 13.73 -18.32 -7.58
C ASN A 199 13.64 -17.46 -6.32
N TYR A 200 13.67 -16.13 -6.49
CA TYR A 200 13.54 -15.21 -5.37
C TYR A 200 12.07 -14.89 -5.10
N TYR A 201 11.70 -15.00 -3.84
CA TYR A 201 10.38 -14.64 -3.32
C TYR A 201 10.51 -13.67 -2.17
N ASN A 202 9.49 -12.83 -1.98
CA ASN A 202 9.39 -11.96 -0.81
C ASN A 202 7.93 -11.75 -0.38
N LEU A 203 7.75 -11.32 0.87
CA LEU A 203 6.48 -10.96 1.48
C LEU A 203 6.36 -9.44 1.54
N GLU A 204 5.31 -8.89 0.95
CA GLU A 204 5.07 -7.45 0.90
C GLU A 204 3.82 -7.04 1.70
N ALA A 205 3.94 -5.94 2.43
CA ALA A 205 2.79 -5.20 2.92
C ALA A 205 2.18 -4.41 1.75
N THR A 206 1.41 -5.10 0.92
CA THR A 206 0.90 -4.53 -0.33
C THR A 206 -0.01 -3.33 -0.07
N PRO A 207 0.29 -2.11 -0.52
CA PRO A 207 -0.59 -0.95 -0.30
C PRO A 207 -1.93 -1.08 -1.03
N ALA A 208 -1.94 -1.49 -2.26
CA ALA A 208 -3.07 -1.95 -3.10
C ALA A 208 -4.48 -1.40 -2.75
N GLU A 209 -4.64 -0.08 -2.60
CA GLU A 209 -5.89 0.57 -2.16
C GLU A 209 -7.09 0.19 -3.05
N GLY A 210 -6.90 0.16 -4.37
CA GLY A 210 -7.93 -0.29 -5.29
C GLY A 210 -8.29 -1.77 -5.13
N THR A 211 -7.35 -2.60 -4.66
CA THR A 211 -7.57 -4.03 -4.41
C THR A 211 -8.33 -4.24 -3.10
N THR A 212 -8.00 -3.50 -2.03
CA THR A 212 -8.70 -3.59 -0.74
C THR A 212 -10.16 -3.18 -0.89
N TYR A 213 -10.43 -2.09 -1.62
CA TYR A 213 -11.79 -1.69 -1.97
C TYR A 213 -12.54 -2.78 -2.74
N ARG A 214 -11.91 -3.33 -3.78
CA ARG A 214 -12.52 -4.41 -4.57
C ARG A 214 -12.79 -5.66 -3.74
N PHE A 215 -11.85 -6.07 -2.89
CA PHE A 215 -12.02 -7.22 -2.01
C PHE A 215 -13.20 -7.01 -1.08
N ALA A 216 -13.24 -5.88 -0.38
CA ALA A 216 -14.32 -5.56 0.54
C ALA A 216 -15.68 -5.53 -0.17
N LYS A 217 -15.77 -4.87 -1.32
CA LYS A 217 -16.99 -4.78 -2.12
C LYS A 217 -17.49 -6.14 -2.62
N GLU A 218 -16.60 -7.01 -3.10
CA GLU A 218 -16.99 -8.34 -3.59
C GLU A 218 -17.30 -9.29 -2.42
N ASP A 219 -16.63 -9.15 -1.29
CA ASP A 219 -16.92 -9.94 -0.11
C ASP A 219 -18.29 -9.58 0.49
N LYS A 220 -18.61 -8.29 0.58
CA LYS A 220 -19.91 -7.84 1.10
C LYS A 220 -21.11 -8.36 0.32
N LYS A 221 -20.96 -8.55 -0.98
CA LYS A 221 -22.01 -9.16 -1.82
C LYS A 221 -22.25 -10.65 -1.50
N ARG A 222 -21.18 -11.36 -1.11
CA ARG A 222 -21.22 -12.81 -0.85
C ARG A 222 -21.52 -13.12 0.61
N PHE A 223 -21.06 -12.26 1.49
CA PHE A 223 -21.09 -12.39 2.93
C PHE A 223 -21.58 -11.07 3.54
N PRO A 224 -22.89 -10.86 3.63
CA PRO A 224 -23.47 -9.59 4.08
C PRO A 224 -23.07 -9.15 5.49
N ASP A 225 -22.69 -10.09 6.34
CA ASP A 225 -22.27 -9.90 7.74
C ASP A 225 -20.75 -9.80 7.93
N ILE A 226 -19.94 -9.92 6.85
CA ILE A 226 -18.48 -9.77 6.97
C ILE A 226 -18.10 -8.39 7.50
N ILE A 227 -17.20 -8.39 8.48
CA ILE A 227 -16.70 -7.16 9.10
C ILE A 227 -15.69 -6.50 8.15
N GLN A 228 -15.86 -5.21 7.94
CA GLN A 228 -15.09 -4.38 7.05
C GLN A 228 -14.77 -3.03 7.70
N ALA A 229 -13.84 -2.27 7.12
CA ALA A 229 -13.61 -0.88 7.41
C ALA A 229 -14.33 0.02 6.38
N GLY A 230 -14.40 1.32 6.67
CA GLY A 230 -15.02 2.31 5.81
C GLY A 230 -16.54 2.36 5.95
N THR A 231 -17.22 2.94 4.96
CA THR A 231 -18.67 3.09 4.92
C THR A 231 -19.31 2.08 3.96
N ALA A 232 -20.63 1.99 3.96
CA ALA A 232 -21.37 1.14 3.04
C ALA A 232 -21.13 1.50 1.56
N GLU A 233 -20.90 2.79 1.28
CA GLU A 233 -20.63 3.32 -0.07
C GLU A 233 -19.16 3.15 -0.48
N ALA A 234 -18.25 3.21 0.49
CA ALA A 234 -16.80 3.11 0.29
C ALA A 234 -16.15 2.10 1.25
N PRO A 235 -16.52 0.80 1.17
CA PRO A 235 -15.93 -0.24 2.02
C PRO A 235 -14.50 -0.53 1.59
N TYR A 236 -13.64 -0.84 2.57
CA TYR A 236 -12.28 -1.31 2.31
C TYR A 236 -11.81 -2.26 3.41
N TYR A 237 -10.67 -2.89 3.20
CA TYR A 237 -9.92 -3.57 4.25
C TYR A 237 -8.71 -2.76 4.62
N THR A 238 -8.38 -2.73 5.89
CA THR A 238 -7.17 -2.06 6.39
C THR A 238 -5.94 -2.60 5.67
N ASN A 239 -5.05 -1.69 5.30
CA ASN A 239 -3.87 -2.05 4.52
C ASN A 239 -2.97 -3.00 5.30
N SER A 240 -2.59 -4.10 4.64
CA SER A 240 -1.69 -5.13 5.17
C SER A 240 -1.95 -5.51 6.64
N SER A 241 -1.01 -5.25 7.54
CA SER A 241 -1.12 -5.45 8.99
C SER A 241 -1.12 -4.13 9.77
N GLN A 242 -1.52 -3.03 9.14
CA GLN A 242 -1.58 -1.74 9.82
C GLN A 242 -2.78 -1.68 10.77
N VAL A 243 -2.70 -0.80 11.78
CA VAL A 243 -3.86 -0.43 12.58
C VAL A 243 -4.81 0.45 11.74
N PRO A 244 -6.12 0.46 12.03
CA PRO A 244 -7.04 1.42 11.42
C PRO A 244 -6.56 2.86 11.58
N VAL A 245 -6.80 3.72 10.58
CA VAL A 245 -6.32 5.12 10.58
C VAL A 245 -6.82 5.90 11.79
N GLU A 246 -8.04 5.63 12.24
CA GLU A 246 -8.68 6.30 13.38
C GLU A 246 -8.41 5.61 14.73
N TYR A 247 -7.40 4.74 14.80
CA TYR A 247 -7.13 3.94 16.01
C TYR A 247 -6.66 4.80 17.17
N SER A 248 -5.70 5.68 16.95
CA SER A 248 -5.11 6.55 17.98
C SER A 248 -4.56 7.83 17.39
N ASP A 249 -4.69 8.92 18.13
CA ASP A 249 -4.06 10.21 17.82
C ASP A 249 -2.59 10.24 18.26
N ASP A 250 -2.16 9.29 19.11
CA ASP A 250 -0.77 9.14 19.52
C ASP A 250 0.00 8.25 18.54
N ILE A 251 0.85 8.88 17.75
CA ILE A 251 1.69 8.17 16.79
C ILE A 251 2.66 7.17 17.44
N PHE A 252 3.10 7.41 18.68
CA PHE A 252 4.03 6.51 19.34
C PHE A 252 3.35 5.21 19.76
N GLU A 253 2.08 5.26 20.18
CA GLU A 253 1.28 4.05 20.42
C GLU A 253 1.14 3.22 19.14
N VAL A 254 0.87 3.86 17.99
CA VAL A 254 0.82 3.19 16.69
C VAL A 254 2.17 2.56 16.32
N LEU A 255 3.27 3.27 16.57
CA LEU A 255 4.63 2.78 16.29
C LEU A 255 4.97 1.56 17.13
N GLU A 256 4.62 1.53 18.42
CA GLU A 256 4.83 0.38 19.31
C GLU A 256 4.10 -0.87 18.81
N LEU A 257 2.84 -0.74 18.40
CA LEU A 257 2.05 -1.85 17.86
C LEU A 257 2.58 -2.35 16.50
N GLN A 258 3.18 -1.48 15.71
CA GLN A 258 3.58 -1.79 14.34
C GLN A 258 5.04 -2.21 14.19
N ASP A 259 5.94 -1.88 15.13
CA ASP A 259 7.38 -2.09 14.97
C ASP A 259 7.72 -3.56 14.64
N GLU A 260 7.18 -4.50 15.40
CA GLU A 260 7.46 -5.93 15.17
C GLU A 260 6.78 -6.45 13.89
N LEU A 261 5.53 -6.07 13.63
CA LEU A 261 4.77 -6.51 12.46
C LEU A 261 5.42 -6.03 11.16
N GLN A 262 5.82 -4.76 11.10
CA GLN A 262 6.41 -4.17 9.90
C GLN A 262 7.77 -4.81 9.55
N ARG A 263 8.51 -5.27 10.52
CA ARG A 263 9.79 -5.97 10.34
C ARG A 263 9.67 -7.39 9.77
N LYS A 264 8.47 -7.97 9.80
CA LYS A 264 8.24 -9.31 9.24
C LYS A 264 8.14 -9.31 7.71
N TYR A 265 7.91 -8.17 7.08
CA TYR A 265 7.86 -8.05 5.63
C TYR A 265 9.26 -8.00 5.01
N THR A 266 9.56 -8.98 4.16
CA THR A 266 10.85 -9.07 3.45
C THR A 266 10.84 -8.36 2.10
N GLY A 267 9.66 -8.06 1.57
CA GLY A 267 9.43 -7.43 0.27
C GLY A 267 9.04 -5.97 0.34
N GLY A 268 9.05 -5.39 1.54
CA GLY A 268 8.76 -3.99 1.74
C GLY A 268 7.46 -3.72 2.49
N THR A 269 7.48 -2.61 3.14
CA THR A 269 6.36 -2.04 3.89
C THR A 269 6.58 -0.55 4.06
N VAL A 270 5.54 0.18 4.45
CA VAL A 270 5.67 1.55 4.95
C VAL A 270 4.63 1.77 6.03
N LEU A 271 5.03 2.39 7.10
CA LEU A 271 4.08 2.93 8.06
C LEU A 271 3.77 4.38 7.70
N HIS A 272 2.49 4.65 7.47
CA HIS A 272 1.99 6.00 7.35
C HIS A 272 1.73 6.56 8.75
N CYS A 273 2.59 7.47 9.20
CA CYS A 273 2.41 8.19 10.44
C CYS A 273 1.41 9.32 10.18
N TYR A 274 0.13 9.02 10.34
CA TYR A 274 -0.93 10.02 10.20
C TYR A 274 -0.85 11.00 11.37
N MET A 275 -0.69 12.27 11.04
CA MET A 275 -0.65 13.35 12.02
C MET A 275 -2.04 13.98 12.10
N HIS A 276 -2.71 13.82 13.24
CA HIS A 276 -4.04 14.42 13.47
C HIS A 276 -3.95 15.93 13.71
N GLU A 277 -2.74 16.46 13.81
CA GLU A 277 -2.45 17.87 13.93
C GLU A 277 -1.41 18.33 12.90
N LYS A 278 -1.34 19.64 12.72
CA LYS A 278 -0.34 20.25 11.85
C LYS A 278 1.05 20.13 12.48
N VAL A 279 2.02 19.63 11.73
CA VAL A 279 3.43 19.69 12.15
C VAL A 279 3.88 21.16 12.09
N SER A 280 4.25 21.71 13.25
CA SER A 280 4.44 23.15 13.45
C SER A 280 5.60 23.76 12.66
N SER A 281 6.65 22.98 12.39
CA SER A 281 7.84 23.46 11.66
C SER A 281 8.66 22.33 11.07
N GLY A 282 9.59 22.65 10.17
CA GLY A 282 10.59 21.70 9.67
C GLY A 282 11.46 21.11 10.79
N GLU A 283 11.79 21.92 11.80
CA GLU A 283 12.55 21.43 12.96
C GLU A 283 11.76 20.44 13.81
N ALA A 284 10.48 20.71 14.05
CA ALA A 284 9.59 19.74 14.72
C ALA A 284 9.51 18.43 13.95
N CYS A 285 9.35 18.50 12.63
CA CYS A 285 9.37 17.32 11.76
C CYS A 285 10.70 16.58 11.83
N ARG A 286 11.83 17.28 11.76
CA ARG A 286 13.18 16.72 11.88
C ARG A 286 13.36 15.95 13.20
N ASN A 287 12.92 16.56 14.30
CA ASN A 287 13.02 15.94 15.62
C ASN A 287 12.11 14.72 15.75
N LEU A 288 10.90 14.77 15.20
CA LEU A 288 9.97 13.64 15.15
C LEU A 288 10.56 12.46 14.36
N VAL A 289 11.02 12.71 13.12
CA VAL A 289 11.63 11.67 12.27
C VAL A 289 12.87 11.08 12.96
N ARG A 290 13.73 11.93 13.55
CA ARG A 290 14.89 11.48 14.32
C ARG A 290 14.49 10.58 15.47
N SER A 291 13.49 10.98 16.27
CA SER A 291 12.99 10.20 17.40
C SER A 291 12.48 8.84 16.94
N ILE A 292 11.66 8.79 15.89
CA ILE A 292 11.12 7.54 15.37
C ILE A 292 12.25 6.61 14.90
N LEU A 293 13.13 7.09 14.01
CA LEU A 293 14.17 6.24 13.41
C LEU A 293 15.24 5.78 14.42
N SER A 294 15.42 6.50 15.53
CA SER A 294 16.38 6.14 16.58
C SER A 294 15.81 5.12 17.57
N ASN A 295 14.51 5.17 17.86
CA ASN A 295 13.88 4.33 18.88
C ASN A 295 13.19 3.09 18.31
N PHE A 296 12.72 3.13 17.06
CA PHE A 296 12.01 2.03 16.42
C PHE A 296 12.84 1.41 15.28
N ARG A 297 12.52 0.17 14.95
CA ARG A 297 13.21 -0.62 13.92
C ARG A 297 12.39 -0.77 12.64
N LEU A 298 11.27 -0.06 12.54
CA LEU A 298 10.46 -0.01 11.32
C LEU A 298 11.34 0.31 10.11
N PRO A 299 11.26 -0.47 9.03
CA PRO A 299 12.15 -0.28 7.88
C PRO A 299 11.85 0.98 7.07
N TYR A 300 10.59 1.48 7.10
CA TYR A 300 10.16 2.55 6.22
C TYR A 300 8.99 3.32 6.81
N ILE A 301 9.10 4.63 6.86
CA ILE A 301 8.04 5.51 7.39
C ILE A 301 7.77 6.69 6.46
N THR A 302 6.58 7.25 6.59
CA THR A 302 6.25 8.57 6.06
C THR A 302 5.47 9.36 7.10
N ILE A 303 5.78 10.64 7.24
CA ILE A 303 4.96 11.56 8.01
C ILE A 303 3.86 12.05 7.08
N THR A 304 2.62 11.73 7.41
CA THR A 304 1.45 12.09 6.61
C THR A 304 0.66 13.18 7.33
N PRO A 305 0.91 14.46 7.00
CA PRO A 305 0.19 15.56 7.62
C PRO A 305 -1.28 15.54 7.20
N THR A 306 -2.14 16.02 8.07
CA THR A 306 -3.54 16.23 7.74
C THR A 306 -3.67 17.36 6.71
N PHE A 307 -4.52 17.15 5.72
CA PHE A 307 -4.85 18.16 4.71
C PHE A 307 -6.30 18.00 4.26
N SER A 308 -6.89 19.12 3.91
CA SER A 308 -8.19 19.18 3.27
C SER A 308 -8.07 19.40 1.77
N ILE A 309 -9.05 18.98 0.98
CA ILE A 309 -9.08 19.22 -0.47
C ILE A 309 -10.28 20.10 -0.80
N CYS A 310 -9.99 21.32 -1.23
CA CYS A 310 -11.01 22.18 -1.82
C CYS A 310 -11.17 21.88 -3.32
N PRO A 311 -12.37 21.61 -3.83
CA PRO A 311 -12.59 21.39 -5.27
C PRO A 311 -12.13 22.55 -6.15
N LYS A 312 -12.15 23.78 -5.65
CA LYS A 312 -11.74 24.99 -6.37
C LYS A 312 -10.26 25.32 -6.18
N HIS A 313 -9.76 25.27 -4.94
CA HIS A 313 -8.40 25.70 -4.60
C HIS A 313 -7.39 24.58 -4.42
N GLY A 314 -7.84 23.32 -4.54
CA GLY A 314 -6.98 22.17 -4.38
C GLY A 314 -6.56 21.92 -2.94
N TYR A 315 -5.31 21.53 -2.74
CA TYR A 315 -4.75 21.18 -1.44
C TYR A 315 -4.72 22.37 -0.47
N LEU A 316 -5.21 22.13 0.74
CA LEU A 316 -5.15 23.03 1.89
C LEU A 316 -4.42 22.30 3.02
N GLU A 317 -3.48 22.96 3.64
CA GLU A 317 -2.71 22.44 4.76
C GLU A 317 -3.57 22.45 6.04
N GLY A 318 -3.67 21.29 6.72
CA GLY A 318 -4.48 21.12 7.92
C GLY A 318 -5.90 20.64 7.63
N GLU A 319 -6.64 20.42 8.70
CA GLU A 319 -8.04 20.01 8.66
C GLU A 319 -8.93 21.26 8.65
N TRP A 320 -9.74 21.37 7.62
CA TRP A 320 -10.62 22.50 7.42
C TRP A 320 -12.02 22.00 7.07
N ASP A 321 -13.01 22.38 7.86
CA ASP A 321 -14.40 22.18 7.52
C ASP A 321 -14.81 22.95 6.28
N TYR A 322 -14.19 24.12 6.11
CA TYR A 322 -14.41 25.05 5.00
C TYR A 322 -13.08 25.52 4.44
N CYS A 323 -13.07 25.89 3.17
CA CYS A 323 -11.86 26.38 2.53
C CYS A 323 -11.63 27.87 2.86
N PRO A 324 -10.57 28.26 3.57
CA PRO A 324 -10.32 29.65 3.93
C PRO A 324 -10.16 30.56 2.72
N LYS A 325 -9.74 30.04 1.58
CA LYS A 325 -9.66 30.82 0.32
C LYS A 325 -11.04 31.06 -0.27
N CYS A 326 -11.95 30.08 -0.17
CA CYS A 326 -13.34 30.29 -0.56
C CYS A 326 -14.02 31.31 0.36
N ASP A 327 -13.73 31.24 1.65
CA ASP A 327 -14.29 32.14 2.65
C ASP A 327 -13.86 33.59 2.39
N HIS A 328 -12.57 33.81 2.15
CA HIS A 328 -12.05 35.12 1.76
C HIS A 328 -12.69 35.65 0.45
N GLU A 329 -12.91 34.77 -0.55
CA GLU A 329 -13.58 35.16 -1.80
C GLU A 329 -15.06 35.52 -1.58
N LEU A 330 -15.69 34.95 -0.55
CA LEU A 330 -17.06 35.26 -0.16
C LEU A 330 -17.18 36.44 0.80
N GLY A 331 -16.04 37.03 1.18
CA GLY A 331 -16.00 38.14 2.13
C GLY A 331 -16.32 37.75 3.58
N ILE A 332 -16.05 36.49 3.93
CA ILE A 332 -16.24 35.95 5.27
C ILE A 332 -14.93 36.12 6.03
N GLU A 333 -14.95 36.86 7.15
CA GLU A 333 -13.76 37.10 7.95
C GLU A 333 -13.43 35.94 8.91
N ASP A 334 -12.14 35.79 9.24
CA ASP A 334 -11.66 34.78 10.19
C ASP A 334 -12.31 34.96 11.57
N GLY A 335 -13.06 33.96 12.02
CA GLY A 335 -13.69 33.91 13.34
C GLY A 335 -15.23 33.98 13.37
N GLU A 336 -15.90 34.24 12.26
CA GLU A 336 -17.36 34.08 12.18
C GLU A 336 -17.71 32.58 12.13
N ARG A 337 -18.56 32.12 13.02
CA ARG A 337 -19.10 30.75 12.99
C ARG A 337 -20.04 30.58 11.81
N TYR A 338 -19.62 29.77 10.86
CA TYR A 338 -20.15 29.61 9.51
C TYR A 338 -21.36 28.68 9.43
N ASP A 339 -22.46 29.06 10.02
CA ASP A 339 -23.75 28.38 9.81
C ASP A 339 -24.69 29.24 8.96
N THR A 340 -24.14 29.90 7.94
CA THR A 340 -24.92 30.79 7.09
C THR A 340 -25.54 30.05 5.91
N GLU A 341 -26.74 30.46 5.50
CA GLU A 341 -27.44 30.01 4.28
C GLU A 341 -26.54 30.15 3.03
N LEU A 342 -25.62 31.11 3.04
CA LEU A 342 -24.66 31.38 1.96
C LEU A 342 -23.70 30.19 1.75
N HIS A 343 -23.18 29.59 2.85
CA HIS A 343 -22.30 28.42 2.79
C HIS A 343 -23.05 27.18 2.31
N LYS A 344 -24.31 26.99 2.73
CA LYS A 344 -25.15 25.87 2.28
C LYS A 344 -25.41 25.98 0.78
N THR A 345 -25.71 27.19 0.30
CA THR A 345 -25.93 27.45 -1.13
C THR A 345 -24.67 27.21 -1.94
N TYR A 346 -23.52 27.73 -1.50
CA TYR A 346 -22.24 27.58 -2.19
C TYR A 346 -21.81 26.10 -2.25
N ARG A 347 -21.93 25.34 -1.18
CA ARG A 347 -21.68 23.88 -1.19
C ARG A 347 -22.58 23.15 -2.18
N SER A 348 -23.86 23.51 -2.27
CA SER A 348 -24.79 22.90 -3.21
C SER A 348 -24.41 23.21 -4.66
N GLU A 349 -23.94 24.40 -4.96
CA GLU A 349 -23.47 24.80 -6.30
C GLU A 349 -22.15 24.13 -6.66
N LEU A 350 -21.19 24.06 -5.73
CA LEU A 350 -19.93 23.36 -5.93
C LEU A 350 -20.14 21.87 -6.19
N ALA A 351 -21.01 21.23 -5.43
CA ALA A 351 -21.35 19.82 -5.64
C ALA A 351 -22.00 19.57 -7.01
N ARG A 352 -22.75 20.55 -7.55
CA ARG A 352 -23.33 20.48 -8.91
C ARG A 352 -22.28 20.67 -10.00
N THR A 353 -21.29 21.52 -9.78
CA THR A 353 -20.22 21.81 -10.77
C THR A 353 -19.11 20.74 -10.78
N THR A 354 -18.88 20.09 -9.64
CA THR A 354 -17.88 19.00 -9.51
C THR A 354 -18.44 17.60 -9.76
N ALA A 355 -19.79 17.44 -9.81
CA ALA A 355 -20.40 16.21 -10.23
C ALA A 355 -19.99 15.90 -11.67
N ALA A 356 -19.24 14.81 -11.88
CA ALA A 356 -18.86 14.35 -13.21
C ALA A 356 -20.10 14.31 -14.12
N PRO A 357 -20.02 14.74 -15.40
CA PRO A 357 -21.16 14.74 -16.28
C PRO A 357 -21.76 13.34 -16.34
N LYS A 358 -23.03 13.21 -15.97
CA LYS A 358 -23.76 11.95 -16.06
C LYS A 358 -23.59 11.43 -17.47
N LYS A 359 -22.88 10.31 -17.65
CA LYS A 359 -22.76 9.62 -18.94
C LYS A 359 -24.17 9.41 -19.45
N LYS A 360 -24.51 10.02 -20.60
CA LYS A 360 -25.75 9.72 -21.31
C LYS A 360 -25.86 8.21 -21.46
N PRO A 361 -27.01 7.59 -21.19
CA PRO A 361 -27.16 6.16 -21.37
C PRO A 361 -26.83 5.84 -22.82
N ALA A 362 -25.93 4.87 -23.02
CA ALA A 362 -25.53 4.41 -24.34
C ALA A 362 -26.77 3.98 -25.12
N ALA A 363 -26.97 4.58 -26.28
CA ALA A 363 -28.08 4.22 -27.13
C ALA A 363 -28.04 2.72 -27.43
N LYS A 364 -29.12 2.01 -27.08
CA LYS A 364 -29.26 0.57 -27.37
C LYS A 364 -29.08 0.36 -28.87
N LYS A 365 -27.97 -0.22 -29.27
CA LYS A 365 -27.78 -0.68 -30.65
C LYS A 365 -28.84 -1.73 -30.95
N LYS A 366 -29.68 -1.46 -31.96
CA LYS A 366 -30.63 -2.44 -32.49
C LYS A 366 -29.86 -3.66 -32.99
N PRO A 367 -30.36 -4.88 -32.78
CA PRO A 367 -29.70 -6.08 -33.29
C PRO A 367 -29.68 -6.07 -34.80
N VAL A 368 -28.50 -6.26 -35.36
CA VAL A 368 -28.31 -6.44 -36.83
C VAL A 368 -28.87 -7.80 -37.21
N ALA A 369 -29.88 -7.82 -38.06
CA ALA A 369 -30.45 -9.04 -38.58
C ALA A 369 -29.43 -9.76 -39.47
N ILE A 370 -29.03 -10.94 -39.06
CA ILE A 370 -28.15 -11.83 -39.86
C ILE A 370 -29.00 -12.41 -41.00
N LYS A 371 -28.75 -11.97 -42.22
CA LYS A 371 -29.31 -12.62 -43.42
C LYS A 371 -28.66 -14.00 -43.58
N LYS A 372 -29.46 -15.04 -43.43
CA LYS A 372 -29.06 -16.41 -43.85
C LYS A 372 -28.90 -16.47 -45.36
N SER A 373 -27.68 -16.63 -45.84
CA SER A 373 -27.43 -16.97 -47.24
C SER A 373 -27.76 -18.45 -47.48
N GLY A 374 -28.75 -18.71 -48.28
CA GLY A 374 -29.14 -20.05 -48.67
C GLY A 374 -28.09 -20.66 -49.61
N ALA A 375 -27.55 -21.80 -49.25
CA ALA A 375 -26.73 -22.63 -50.09
C ALA A 375 -27.65 -23.44 -51.02
N LYS A 376 -27.62 -23.16 -52.30
CA LYS A 376 -28.20 -24.01 -53.35
C LYS A 376 -27.28 -25.23 -53.56
N LYS A 377 -27.81 -26.43 -53.28
CA LYS A 377 -27.26 -27.68 -53.81
C LYS A 377 -27.47 -27.68 -55.36
N LYS A 378 -26.43 -27.98 -56.06
CA LYS A 378 -26.51 -28.53 -57.42
C LYS A 378 -25.88 -29.90 -57.44
N THR A 379 -26.62 -30.79 -57.98
CA THR A 379 -26.34 -32.18 -58.36
C THR A 379 -24.94 -32.43 -58.85
#